data_b46169f13ad1a854083c556a8ce50a81
#
_entry.id   b46169f13ad1a854083c556a8ce50a81
#
_cell.length_a   1.000
_cell.length_b   1.000
_cell.length_c   1.000
_cell.angle_alpha   90.00
_cell.angle_beta   90.00
_cell.angle_gamma   90.00
#
_symmetry.space_group_name_H-M   'P 1'
#
loop_
_entity.id
_entity.type
_entity.pdbx_description
1 polymer ?
#
loop_
_entity_poly.entity_id
_entity_poly.type
_entity_poly.pdbx_seq_one_letter_code
_entity_poly.pdbx_strand_id
1 'polypeptide(L)'
;PEVIGRMARQEKLCPQFHLSLQSGCGATLRRMNRHYTPAEYEEIVENLRSAFPDCAITTDVMVGFAGETEEEFGESLAFVRKIGLAKAHVFAYSQRPGTRAWGMEGQVSRREKERRSALMIQAAKEGQQAFLRGQLGREEAVLFEQQKAPGVWEGYTRNYTHVLLE
;
A
#
# COMPACT_ATOMS: atom_id res chain seq x y z
N PRO A 1 -18.45 -1.21 -7.91
CA PRO A 1 -18.48 -2.43 -8.76
C PRO A 1 -18.52 -2.11 -10.25
N GLU A 2 -19.43 -1.24 -10.73
CA GLU A 2 -19.62 -0.98 -12.17
C GLU A 2 -18.36 -0.45 -12.87
N VAL A 3 -17.67 0.52 -12.28
CA VAL A 3 -16.43 1.09 -12.82
C VAL A 3 -15.36 0.01 -12.95
N ILE A 4 -15.17 -0.82 -11.91
CA ILE A 4 -14.19 -1.92 -11.92
C ILE A 4 -14.54 -2.94 -13.02
N GLY A 5 -15.82 -3.29 -13.20
CA GLY A 5 -16.26 -4.16 -14.27
C GLY A 5 -16.01 -3.60 -15.69
N ARG A 6 -16.10 -2.27 -15.85
CA ARG A 6 -15.72 -1.59 -17.11
C ARG A 6 -14.21 -1.60 -17.33
N MET A 7 -13.43 -1.40 -16.27
CA MET A 7 -11.96 -1.47 -16.32
C MET A 7 -11.48 -2.86 -16.72
N ALA A 8 -12.09 -3.91 -16.17
CA ALA A 8 -11.72 -5.30 -16.45
C ALA A 8 -11.89 -5.71 -17.94
N ARG A 9 -12.70 -4.98 -18.70
CA ARG A 9 -12.87 -5.18 -20.14
C ARG A 9 -11.83 -4.47 -21.00
N GLN A 10 -10.89 -3.72 -20.38
CA GLN A 10 -9.86 -2.97 -21.11
C GLN A 10 -8.55 -3.77 -21.17
N GLU A 11 -8.23 -4.36 -22.31
CA GLU A 11 -7.04 -5.19 -22.51
C GLU A 11 -5.72 -4.43 -22.28
N LYS A 12 -5.70 -3.12 -22.51
CA LYS A 12 -4.52 -2.26 -22.34
C LYS A 12 -4.29 -1.82 -20.90
N LEU A 13 -5.23 -2.09 -19.99
CA LEU A 13 -5.08 -1.74 -18.59
C LEU A 13 -4.17 -2.75 -17.91
N CYS A 14 -3.09 -2.27 -17.32
CA CYS A 14 -2.21 -3.06 -16.48
C CYS A 14 -2.86 -3.30 -15.11
N PRO A 15 -2.90 -4.53 -14.59
CA PRO A 15 -3.56 -4.84 -13.32
C PRO A 15 -2.69 -4.43 -12.12
N GLN A 16 -2.37 -3.15 -12.03
CA GLN A 16 -1.69 -2.53 -10.90
C GLN A 16 -2.49 -1.31 -10.47
N PHE A 17 -2.83 -1.25 -9.18
CA PHE A 17 -3.68 -0.19 -8.62
C PHE A 17 -3.04 0.42 -7.40
N HIS A 18 -2.89 1.74 -7.41
CA HIS A 18 -2.47 2.48 -6.22
C HIS A 18 -3.69 3.06 -5.53
N LEU A 19 -3.98 2.56 -4.33
CA LEU A 19 -5.09 2.99 -3.49
C LEU A 19 -4.54 3.56 -2.19
N SER A 20 -4.61 4.88 -1.99
CA SER A 20 -4.07 5.53 -0.79
C SER A 20 -4.91 5.20 0.45
N LEU A 21 -4.44 4.28 1.29
CA LEU A 21 -5.08 3.88 2.56
C LEU A 21 -4.90 4.94 3.64
N GLN A 22 -3.72 5.49 3.76
CA GLN A 22 -3.26 6.42 4.79
C GLN A 22 -3.23 5.83 6.22
N SER A 23 -4.28 5.17 6.69
CA SER A 23 -4.35 4.45 7.97
C SER A 23 -5.39 3.33 7.90
N GLY A 24 -5.12 2.21 8.55
CA GLY A 24 -6.09 1.13 8.74
C GLY A 24 -7.01 1.33 9.93
N CYS A 25 -6.92 2.47 10.64
CA CYS A 25 -7.80 2.81 11.76
C CYS A 25 -8.80 3.91 11.38
N GLY A 26 -10.08 3.64 11.57
CA GLY A 26 -11.16 4.58 11.22
C GLY A 26 -11.13 5.89 12.03
N ALA A 27 -10.69 5.86 13.29
CA ALA A 27 -10.56 7.07 14.11
C ALA A 27 -9.45 7.99 13.58
N THR A 28 -8.30 7.42 13.22
CA THR A 28 -7.20 8.15 12.61
C THR A 28 -7.59 8.72 11.24
N LEU A 29 -8.28 7.95 10.38
CA LEU A 29 -8.80 8.44 9.09
C LEU A 29 -9.70 9.66 9.25
N ARG A 30 -10.64 9.63 10.20
CA ARG A 30 -11.51 10.77 10.50
C ARG A 30 -10.71 12.01 10.91
N ARG A 31 -9.68 11.85 11.76
CA ARG A 31 -8.78 12.97 12.14
C ARG A 31 -7.99 13.53 10.96
N MET A 32 -7.61 12.66 10.02
CA MET A 32 -6.98 13.05 8.75
C MET A 32 -7.97 13.69 7.75
N ASN A 33 -9.26 13.82 8.11
CA ASN A 33 -10.34 14.28 7.24
C ASN A 33 -10.50 13.39 5.98
N ARG A 34 -10.36 12.08 6.16
CA ARG A 34 -10.64 11.08 5.11
C ARG A 34 -12.10 10.63 5.21
N HIS A 35 -12.77 10.52 4.05
CA HIS A 35 -14.20 10.24 3.95
C HIS A 35 -14.49 8.78 3.57
N TYR A 36 -13.60 7.87 3.91
CA TYR A 36 -13.76 6.43 3.75
C TYR A 36 -13.33 5.72 5.04
N THR A 37 -13.79 4.49 5.18
CA THR A 37 -13.46 3.60 6.29
C THR A 37 -12.52 2.48 5.84
N PRO A 38 -11.83 1.80 6.77
CA PRO A 38 -11.08 0.59 6.44
C PRO A 38 -11.93 -0.50 5.79
N ALA A 39 -13.21 -0.65 6.19
CA ALA A 39 -14.12 -1.64 5.60
C ALA A 39 -14.44 -1.33 4.14
N GLU A 40 -14.72 -0.08 3.80
CA GLU A 40 -14.94 0.35 2.41
C GLU A 40 -13.67 0.17 1.56
N TYR A 41 -12.49 0.43 2.13
CA TYR A 41 -11.22 0.18 1.46
C TYR A 41 -11.03 -1.32 1.18
N GLU A 42 -11.32 -2.18 2.15
CA GLU A 42 -11.25 -3.64 2.01
C GLU A 42 -12.21 -4.13 0.91
N GLU A 43 -13.45 -3.65 0.88
CA GLU A 43 -14.42 -3.97 -0.16
C GLU A 43 -13.91 -3.60 -1.56
N ILE A 44 -13.27 -2.43 -1.71
CA ILE A 44 -12.68 -2.01 -2.98
C ILE A 44 -11.55 -2.98 -3.40
N VAL A 45 -10.69 -3.38 -2.45
CA VAL A 45 -9.60 -4.34 -2.68
C VAL A 45 -10.16 -5.70 -3.13
N GLU A 46 -11.19 -6.21 -2.46
CA GLU A 46 -11.84 -7.47 -2.81
C GLU A 46 -12.48 -7.41 -4.21
N ASN A 47 -13.18 -6.33 -4.53
CA ASN A 47 -13.77 -6.10 -5.85
C ASN A 47 -12.70 -6.04 -6.94
N LEU A 48 -11.55 -5.41 -6.69
CA LEU A 48 -10.43 -5.38 -7.64
C LEU A 48 -9.82 -6.76 -7.82
N ARG A 49 -9.57 -7.52 -6.75
CA ARG A 49 -9.03 -8.88 -6.83
C ARG A 49 -9.98 -9.85 -7.54
N SER A 50 -11.28 -9.68 -7.34
CA SER A 50 -12.29 -10.48 -8.06
C SER A 50 -12.31 -10.18 -9.56
N ALA A 51 -12.14 -8.93 -9.96
CA ALA A 51 -12.13 -8.51 -11.37
C ALA A 51 -10.77 -8.70 -12.05
N PHE A 52 -9.68 -8.65 -11.28
CA PHE A 52 -8.29 -8.79 -11.72
C PHE A 52 -7.55 -9.73 -10.76
N PRO A 53 -7.65 -11.06 -10.92
CA PRO A 53 -7.13 -12.03 -9.94
C PRO A 53 -5.64 -11.88 -9.61
N ASP A 54 -4.84 -11.37 -10.55
CA ASP A 54 -3.39 -11.20 -10.42
C ASP A 54 -2.96 -9.75 -10.17
N CYS A 55 -3.89 -8.89 -9.76
CA CYS A 55 -3.57 -7.49 -9.60
C CYS A 55 -2.62 -7.23 -8.42
N ALA A 56 -1.68 -6.32 -8.63
CA ALA A 56 -0.89 -5.73 -7.59
C ALA A 56 -1.61 -4.51 -7.02
N ILE A 57 -1.84 -4.51 -5.71
CA ILE A 57 -2.39 -3.35 -5.01
C ILE A 57 -1.29 -2.73 -4.16
N THR A 58 -1.04 -1.45 -4.40
CA THR A 58 -0.05 -0.66 -3.67
C THR A 58 -0.74 0.48 -2.92
N THR A 59 -0.11 0.96 -1.86
CA THR A 59 -0.69 2.00 -1.02
C THR A 59 0.35 2.90 -0.38
N ASP A 60 -0.13 4.01 0.18
CA ASP A 60 0.57 4.85 1.14
C ASP A 60 -0.02 4.65 2.53
N VAL A 61 0.83 4.53 3.55
CA VAL A 61 0.44 4.45 4.96
C VAL A 61 1.23 5.46 5.77
N MET A 62 0.54 6.29 6.53
CA MET A 62 1.15 7.27 7.43
C MET A 62 1.04 6.76 8.87
N VAL A 63 2.13 6.87 9.64
CA VAL A 63 2.17 6.54 11.06
C VAL A 63 2.48 7.76 11.91
N GLY A 64 1.99 7.77 13.15
CA GLY A 64 2.26 8.85 14.09
C GLY A 64 1.58 10.17 13.73
N PHE A 65 0.39 10.12 13.11
CA PHE A 65 -0.45 11.30 12.93
C PHE A 65 -0.84 11.89 14.28
N ALA A 66 -1.14 13.19 14.35
CA ALA A 66 -1.54 13.85 15.59
C ALA A 66 -2.71 13.11 16.26
N GLY A 67 -2.56 12.79 17.54
CA GLY A 67 -3.54 12.06 18.34
C GLY A 67 -3.65 10.56 18.07
N GLU A 68 -2.78 9.97 17.24
CA GLU A 68 -2.77 8.52 17.03
C GLU A 68 -2.32 7.79 18.29
N THR A 69 -3.22 7.03 18.92
CA THR A 69 -2.90 6.23 20.10
C THR A 69 -2.17 4.92 19.74
N GLU A 70 -1.73 4.16 20.75
CA GLU A 70 -1.10 2.85 20.50
C GLU A 70 -2.12 1.84 19.99
N GLU A 71 -3.35 1.89 20.50
CA GLU A 71 -4.45 1.04 20.05
C GLU A 71 -4.80 1.29 18.59
N GLU A 72 -4.91 2.57 18.20
CA GLU A 72 -5.19 2.98 16.82
C GLU A 72 -4.08 2.58 15.84
N PHE A 73 -2.81 2.72 16.28
CA PHE A 73 -1.68 2.20 15.52
C PHE A 73 -1.75 0.67 15.39
N GLY A 74 -2.10 -0.04 16.46
CA GLY A 74 -2.29 -1.50 16.47
C GLY A 74 -3.37 -1.95 15.48
N GLU A 75 -4.51 -1.26 15.45
CA GLU A 75 -5.58 -1.50 14.45
C GLU A 75 -5.07 -1.31 13.02
N SER A 76 -4.35 -0.21 12.77
CA SER A 76 -3.80 0.10 11.45
C SER A 76 -2.79 -0.95 11.00
N LEU A 77 -1.91 -1.40 11.91
CA LEU A 77 -0.92 -2.44 11.65
C LEU A 77 -1.57 -3.80 11.33
N ALA A 78 -2.57 -4.18 12.11
CA ALA A 78 -3.34 -5.41 11.89
C ALA A 78 -4.06 -5.40 10.55
N PHE A 79 -4.65 -4.25 10.20
CA PHE A 79 -5.34 -4.07 8.92
C PHE A 79 -4.39 -4.21 7.72
N VAL A 80 -3.21 -3.58 7.76
CA VAL A 80 -2.21 -3.69 6.69
C VAL A 80 -1.74 -5.13 6.50
N ARG A 81 -1.54 -5.89 7.59
CA ARG A 81 -1.23 -7.32 7.51
C ARG A 81 -2.36 -8.15 6.89
N LYS A 82 -3.61 -7.87 7.31
CA LYS A 82 -4.80 -8.56 6.81
C LYS A 82 -5.00 -8.37 5.30
N ILE A 83 -4.85 -7.14 4.82
CA ILE A 83 -5.11 -6.80 3.41
C ILE A 83 -4.10 -7.44 2.45
N GLY A 84 -2.86 -7.68 2.87
CA GLY A 84 -1.86 -8.34 2.03
C GLY A 84 -1.54 -7.57 0.74
N LEU A 85 -0.96 -6.39 0.89
CA LEU A 85 -0.63 -5.47 -0.21
C LEU A 85 0.66 -5.90 -0.94
N ALA A 86 0.71 -5.70 -2.26
CA ALA A 86 1.91 -5.93 -3.06
C ALA A 86 3.05 -4.96 -2.70
N LYS A 87 2.71 -3.74 -2.27
CA LYS A 87 3.66 -2.75 -1.77
C LYS A 87 2.94 -1.70 -0.93
N ALA A 88 3.55 -1.30 0.19
CA ALA A 88 3.12 -0.12 0.93
C ALA A 88 4.29 0.83 1.15
N HIS A 89 4.07 2.11 0.86
CA HIS A 89 4.99 3.19 1.19
C HIS A 89 4.63 3.72 2.58
N VAL A 90 5.55 3.60 3.52
CA VAL A 90 5.32 4.01 4.91
C VAL A 90 5.97 5.36 5.17
N PHE A 91 5.19 6.30 5.68
CA PHE A 91 5.62 7.64 6.01
C PHE A 91 5.36 7.95 7.48
N ALA A 92 6.37 8.47 8.18
CA ALA A 92 6.14 9.11 9.47
C ALA A 92 5.50 10.49 9.25
N TYR A 93 4.45 10.80 10.00
CA TYR A 93 3.84 12.13 9.94
C TYR A 93 4.86 13.22 10.26
N SER A 94 4.96 14.20 9.37
CA SER A 94 5.79 15.39 9.52
C SER A 94 4.90 16.63 9.68
N GLN A 95 5.06 17.34 10.81
CA GLN A 95 4.37 18.59 11.03
C GLN A 95 4.79 19.65 10.01
N ARG A 96 3.80 20.30 9.39
CA ARG A 96 4.05 21.37 8.41
C ARG A 96 3.30 22.64 8.85
N PRO A 97 3.98 23.76 9.04
CA PRO A 97 3.33 25.04 9.35
C PRO A 97 2.22 25.35 8.34
N GLY A 98 1.14 25.97 8.81
CA GLY A 98 0.00 26.33 7.96
C GLY A 98 -0.98 25.22 7.66
N THR A 99 -0.72 23.97 8.08
CA THR A 99 -1.69 22.88 7.96
C THR A 99 -2.54 22.77 9.24
N ARG A 100 -3.80 22.31 9.12
CA ARG A 100 -4.67 22.05 10.28
C ARG A 100 -4.01 21.11 11.29
N ALA A 101 -3.34 20.06 10.81
CA ALA A 101 -2.69 19.07 11.64
C ALA A 101 -1.48 19.62 12.43
N TRP A 102 -0.89 20.74 12.02
CA TRP A 102 0.17 21.42 12.76
C TRP A 102 -0.25 21.81 14.18
N GLY A 103 -1.47 22.34 14.34
CA GLY A 103 -2.01 22.83 15.62
C GLY A 103 -2.80 21.76 16.40
N MET A 104 -2.86 20.52 15.93
CA MET A 104 -3.55 19.46 16.66
C MET A 104 -2.78 19.04 17.91
N GLU A 105 -3.50 18.76 18.98
CA GLU A 105 -2.95 18.16 20.20
C GLU A 105 -2.53 16.70 19.99
N GLY A 106 -1.82 16.13 20.94
CA GLY A 106 -1.40 14.72 20.91
C GLY A 106 -0.36 14.42 19.83
N GLN A 107 0.55 15.35 19.57
CA GLN A 107 1.66 15.11 18.65
C GLN A 107 2.53 13.94 19.12
N VAL A 108 2.66 12.93 18.27
CA VAL A 108 3.46 11.73 18.55
C VAL A 108 4.94 12.08 18.53
N SER A 109 5.70 11.58 19.52
CA SER A 109 7.14 11.83 19.60
C SER A 109 7.90 11.24 18.41
N ARG A 110 9.07 11.81 18.09
CA ARG A 110 9.94 11.32 17.02
C ARG A 110 10.32 9.86 17.23
N ARG A 111 10.74 9.49 18.43
CA ARG A 111 11.12 8.11 18.81
C ARG A 111 9.97 7.13 18.55
N GLU A 112 8.74 7.53 18.91
CA GLU A 112 7.57 6.68 18.72
C GLU A 112 7.20 6.54 17.24
N LYS A 113 7.30 7.61 16.45
CA LYS A 113 7.13 7.56 14.99
C LYS A 113 8.14 6.62 14.33
N GLU A 114 9.40 6.65 14.75
CA GLU A 114 10.46 5.76 14.26
C GLU A 114 10.13 4.29 14.58
N ARG A 115 9.69 3.99 15.82
CA ARG A 115 9.24 2.65 16.24
C ARG A 115 8.06 2.15 15.39
N ARG A 116 7.02 2.97 15.25
CA ARG A 116 5.83 2.63 14.46
C ARG A 116 6.16 2.44 12.98
N SER A 117 7.02 3.28 12.42
CA SER A 117 7.50 3.14 11.05
C SER A 117 8.20 1.80 10.84
N ALA A 118 9.10 1.40 11.74
CA ALA A 118 9.82 0.13 11.63
C ALA A 118 8.85 -1.07 11.63
N LEU A 119 7.87 -1.08 12.52
CA LEU A 119 6.85 -2.14 12.59
C LEU A 119 5.96 -2.18 11.34
N MET A 120 5.53 -1.02 10.86
CA MET A 120 4.69 -0.92 9.67
C MET A 120 5.44 -1.32 8.39
N ILE A 121 6.72 -0.93 8.28
CA ILE A 121 7.61 -1.34 7.17
C ILE A 121 7.79 -2.87 7.19
N GLN A 122 7.94 -3.47 8.36
CA GLN A 122 8.05 -4.92 8.48
C GLN A 122 6.76 -5.62 7.99
N ALA A 123 5.59 -5.16 8.42
CA ALA A 123 4.30 -5.68 7.95
C ALA A 123 4.12 -5.51 6.43
N ALA A 124 4.52 -4.37 5.88
CA ALA A 124 4.51 -4.11 4.44
C ALA A 124 5.41 -5.09 3.67
N LYS A 125 6.62 -5.38 4.19
CA LYS A 125 7.54 -6.37 3.60
C LYS A 125 6.97 -7.79 3.65
N GLU A 126 6.31 -8.18 4.74
CA GLU A 126 5.64 -9.47 4.86
C GLU A 126 4.57 -9.65 3.77
N GLY A 127 3.73 -8.62 3.57
CA GLY A 127 2.72 -8.59 2.49
C GLY A 127 3.36 -8.67 1.10
N GLN A 128 4.40 -7.88 0.85
CA GLN A 128 5.13 -7.90 -0.42
C GLN A 128 5.74 -9.27 -0.72
N GLN A 129 6.37 -9.90 0.27
CA GLN A 129 6.94 -11.23 0.10
C GLN A 129 5.87 -12.30 -0.18
N ALA A 130 4.70 -12.20 0.46
CA ALA A 130 3.58 -13.09 0.19
C ALA A 130 3.07 -12.90 -1.25
N PHE A 131 2.90 -11.65 -1.69
CA PHE A 131 2.54 -11.34 -3.08
C PHE A 131 3.55 -11.90 -4.07
N LEU A 132 4.86 -11.67 -3.87
CA LEU A 132 5.91 -12.15 -4.77
C LEU A 132 5.98 -13.68 -4.83
N ARG A 133 5.79 -14.37 -3.68
CA ARG A 133 5.71 -15.85 -3.69
C ARG A 133 4.54 -16.34 -4.54
N GLY A 134 3.42 -15.63 -4.57
CA GLY A 134 2.29 -15.93 -5.43
C GLY A 134 2.57 -15.75 -6.93
N GLN A 135 3.65 -15.07 -7.31
CA GLN A 135 4.08 -14.92 -8.72
C GLN A 135 4.98 -16.07 -9.19
N LEU A 136 5.55 -16.86 -8.27
CA LEU A 136 6.45 -17.95 -8.64
C LEU A 136 5.73 -19.05 -9.40
N GLY A 137 6.38 -19.58 -10.44
CA GLY A 137 5.82 -20.64 -11.30
C GLY A 137 4.80 -20.15 -12.31
N ARG A 138 4.59 -18.85 -12.46
CA ARG A 138 3.74 -18.27 -13.50
C ARG A 138 4.55 -17.94 -14.74
N GLU A 139 3.89 -17.98 -15.89
CA GLU A 139 4.42 -17.49 -17.16
C GLU A 139 3.85 -16.10 -17.40
N GLU A 140 4.72 -15.09 -17.49
CA GLU A 140 4.32 -13.68 -17.59
C GLU A 140 5.10 -12.95 -18.68
N ALA A 141 4.42 -12.05 -19.39
CA ALA A 141 5.09 -11.13 -20.30
C ALA A 141 5.82 -10.04 -19.51
N VAL A 142 7.11 -9.86 -19.79
CA VAL A 142 7.95 -8.84 -19.14
C VAL A 142 8.39 -7.80 -20.16
N LEU A 143 8.16 -6.53 -19.83
CA LEU A 143 8.78 -5.41 -20.56
C LEU A 143 10.12 -5.12 -19.93
N PHE A 144 11.21 -5.50 -20.60
CA PHE A 144 12.56 -5.13 -20.20
C PHE A 144 12.86 -3.69 -20.62
N GLU A 145 13.25 -2.85 -19.66
CA GLU A 145 13.42 -1.40 -19.87
C GLU A 145 14.88 -0.98 -19.93
N GLN A 146 15.74 -1.65 -19.16
CA GLN A 146 17.16 -1.30 -19.11
C GLN A 146 18.08 -2.47 -18.76
N GLN A 147 19.33 -2.34 -19.16
CA GLN A 147 20.40 -3.23 -18.75
C GLN A 147 21.08 -2.65 -17.51
N LYS A 148 21.00 -3.34 -16.38
CA LYS A 148 21.61 -2.92 -15.10
C LYS A 148 23.12 -3.18 -15.03
N ALA A 149 23.54 -4.30 -15.64
CA ALA A 149 24.93 -4.71 -15.72
C ALA A 149 25.10 -5.54 -17.00
N PRO A 150 26.33 -5.80 -17.47
CA PRO A 150 26.56 -6.69 -18.60
C PRO A 150 25.85 -8.04 -18.40
N GLY A 151 24.90 -8.36 -19.29
CA GLY A 151 24.09 -9.57 -19.25
C GLY A 151 22.87 -9.53 -18.32
N VAL A 152 22.72 -8.51 -17.45
CA VAL A 152 21.59 -8.40 -16.51
C VAL A 152 20.58 -7.36 -16.99
N TRP A 153 19.39 -7.82 -17.34
CA TRP A 153 18.27 -6.97 -17.75
C TRP A 153 17.25 -6.82 -16.62
N GLU A 154 16.68 -5.62 -16.49
CA GLU A 154 15.56 -5.41 -15.58
C GLU A 154 14.32 -4.92 -16.32
N GLY A 155 13.18 -5.34 -15.83
CA GLY A 155 11.89 -4.98 -16.37
C GLY A 155 10.74 -5.29 -15.42
N TYR A 156 9.53 -5.15 -15.94
CA TYR A 156 8.30 -5.33 -15.16
C TYR A 156 7.29 -6.19 -15.91
N THR A 157 6.59 -7.02 -15.17
CA THR A 157 5.39 -7.69 -15.66
C THR A 157 4.22 -6.69 -15.77
N ARG A 158 3.09 -7.13 -16.33
CA ARG A 158 1.89 -6.28 -16.43
C ARG A 158 1.35 -5.80 -15.08
N ASN A 159 1.51 -6.59 -14.01
CA ASN A 159 1.12 -6.18 -12.65
C ASN A 159 2.25 -5.45 -11.89
N TYR A 160 3.28 -4.98 -12.62
CA TYR A 160 4.44 -4.26 -12.06
C TYR A 160 5.29 -5.06 -11.07
N THR A 161 5.27 -6.40 -11.19
CA THR A 161 6.29 -7.22 -10.51
C THR A 161 7.64 -6.99 -11.17
N HIS A 162 8.62 -6.57 -10.37
CA HIS A 162 9.99 -6.34 -10.83
C HIS A 162 10.69 -7.67 -11.15
N VAL A 163 11.33 -7.77 -12.32
CA VAL A 163 12.01 -8.95 -12.80
C VAL A 163 13.44 -8.60 -13.21
N LEU A 164 14.40 -9.42 -12.80
CA LEU A 164 15.78 -9.41 -13.28
C LEU A 164 15.99 -10.68 -14.11
N LEU A 165 16.63 -10.55 -15.28
CA LEU A 165 17.03 -11.64 -16.17
C LEU A 165 18.55 -11.57 -16.35
N GLU A 166 19.24 -12.68 -16.05
CA GLU A 166 20.68 -12.91 -16.28
C GLU A 166 20.89 -13.76 -17.53
#